data_736d385199a98bbee9652f35c406b731
#
_entry.id   736d385199a98bbee9652f35c406b731
#
_cell.length_a   1.000
_cell.length_b   1.000
_cell.length_c   1.000
_cell.angle_alpha   90.00
_cell.angle_beta   90.00
_cell.angle_gamma   90.00
#
_symmetry.space_group_name_H-M   'P 1'
#
loop_
_entity.id
_entity.type
_entity.pdbx_description
1 polymer ?
#
loop_
_entity_poly.entity_id
_entity_poly.type
_entity_poly.pdbx_seq_one_letter_code
_entity_poly.pdbx_strand_id
1 'polypeptide(L)'
;MKRTLEHTLEPFPLRKHHSIEGNRRLAREKVFQILCAYDIAQVHRQLHFEHIFSRVFADEHTDEPVQRPSRLLRPEEIAELESDIPIRWRQNDVTYAYRLFEEVLSHRSTCDEHIERHALNWEFERIAHLDRQIMRIAITEMLCFADIPIKVSINEALELAKRYSTEKSHAFINGILDATAHDLSTSGALAKPLDHLSPSA
;
A
#
# COMPACT_ATOMS: atom_id res chain seq x y z
N MET A 1 -32.18 -48.84 15.80
CA MET A 1 -31.44 -47.78 16.50
C MET A 1 -30.70 -46.94 15.47
N LYS A 2 -31.26 -45.80 15.09
CA LYS A 2 -30.61 -44.81 14.21
C LYS A 2 -29.88 -43.83 15.10
N ARG A 3 -28.53 -43.82 15.07
CA ARG A 3 -27.71 -42.79 15.67
C ARG A 3 -27.74 -41.58 14.75
N THR A 4 -28.49 -40.58 15.13
CA THR A 4 -28.43 -39.24 14.53
C THR A 4 -27.11 -38.61 15.01
N LEU A 5 -26.14 -38.48 14.11
CA LEU A 5 -24.95 -37.68 14.34
C LEU A 5 -25.39 -36.21 14.21
N GLU A 6 -25.77 -35.60 15.31
CA GLU A 6 -25.82 -34.16 15.44
C GLU A 6 -24.36 -33.65 15.43
N HIS A 7 -23.87 -33.31 14.26
CA HIS A 7 -22.70 -32.45 14.16
C HIS A 7 -23.14 -31.06 14.62
N THR A 8 -22.92 -30.77 15.88
CA THR A 8 -22.88 -29.39 16.36
C THR A 8 -21.69 -28.72 15.66
N LEU A 9 -21.99 -28.06 14.52
CA LEU A 9 -21.06 -27.13 13.91
C LEU A 9 -20.86 -25.99 14.92
N GLU A 10 -19.72 -26.03 15.62
CA GLU A 10 -19.30 -24.87 16.42
C GLU A 10 -19.31 -23.64 15.49
N PRO A 11 -19.87 -22.51 15.95
CA PRO A 11 -19.84 -21.30 15.15
C PRO A 11 -18.38 -20.93 14.89
N PHE A 12 -17.99 -20.86 13.63
CA PHE A 12 -16.68 -20.40 13.22
C PHE A 12 -16.38 -19.07 13.94
N PRO A 13 -15.23 -18.89 14.57
CA PRO A 13 -14.86 -17.62 15.16
C PRO A 13 -14.56 -16.61 14.04
N LEU A 14 -15.60 -16.06 13.43
CA LEU A 14 -15.53 -14.97 12.45
C LEU A 14 -15.13 -13.63 13.11
N ARG A 15 -14.70 -13.63 14.37
CA ARG A 15 -14.36 -12.41 15.11
C ARG A 15 -12.97 -12.52 15.70
N LYS A 16 -11.99 -11.98 15.00
CA LYS A 16 -10.79 -11.50 15.67
C LYS A 16 -11.15 -10.14 16.29
N HIS A 17 -11.30 -10.11 17.61
CA HIS A 17 -11.62 -8.91 18.40
C HIS A 17 -10.50 -7.86 18.42
N HIS A 18 -9.56 -7.91 17.50
CA HIS A 18 -8.43 -6.99 17.45
C HIS A 18 -8.53 -6.11 16.21
N SER A 19 -8.80 -4.82 16.43
CA SER A 19 -8.61 -3.79 15.39
C SER A 19 -7.17 -3.28 15.45
N ILE A 20 -6.60 -2.95 14.29
CA ILE A 20 -5.30 -2.31 14.19
C ILE A 20 -5.53 -0.80 14.03
N GLU A 21 -4.78 0.01 14.80
CA GLU A 21 -4.77 1.44 14.58
C GLU A 21 -4.03 1.78 13.28
N GLY A 22 -4.71 2.48 12.38
CA GLY A 22 -4.15 2.98 11.15
C GLY A 22 -3.05 4.02 11.42
N ASN A 23 -2.09 4.09 10.52
CA ASN A 23 -1.04 5.09 10.52
C ASN A 23 -0.56 5.34 9.09
N ARG A 24 0.29 6.36 8.86
CA ARG A 24 0.78 6.72 7.53
C ARG A 24 1.58 5.59 6.84
N ARG A 25 2.31 4.75 7.58
CA ARG A 25 3.01 3.59 7.01
C ARG A 25 2.02 2.59 6.43
N LEU A 26 1.00 2.21 7.21
CA LEU A 26 -0.04 1.30 6.77
C LEU A 26 -0.88 1.91 5.63
N ALA A 27 -1.12 3.23 5.66
CA ALA A 27 -1.79 3.94 4.59
C ALA A 27 -1.02 3.86 3.26
N ARG A 28 0.32 4.04 3.27
CA ARG A 28 1.17 3.84 2.07
C ARG A 28 1.06 2.40 1.55
N GLU A 29 1.14 1.44 2.44
CA GLU A 29 1.02 0.02 2.08
C GLU A 29 -0.32 -0.26 1.39
N LYS A 30 -1.42 0.29 1.92
CA LYS A 30 -2.74 0.12 1.31
C LYS A 30 -2.85 0.84 -0.04
N VAL A 31 -2.30 2.05 -0.16
CA VAL A 31 -2.22 2.76 -1.44
C VAL A 31 -1.41 1.96 -2.45
N PHE A 32 -0.27 1.40 -2.05
CA PHE A 32 0.53 0.50 -2.90
C PHE A 32 -0.29 -0.69 -3.41
N GLN A 33 -1.02 -1.37 -2.53
CA GLN A 33 -1.88 -2.51 -2.89
C GLN A 33 -2.98 -2.09 -3.88
N ILE A 34 -3.61 -0.92 -3.67
CA ILE A 34 -4.64 -0.37 -4.57
C ILE A 34 -4.05 -0.07 -5.94
N LEU A 35 -2.89 0.59 -6.01
CA LEU A 35 -2.22 0.91 -7.27
C LEU A 35 -1.86 -0.35 -8.07
N CYS A 36 -1.36 -1.38 -7.40
CA CYS A 36 -1.07 -2.67 -8.03
C CYS A 36 -2.35 -3.33 -8.58
N ALA A 37 -3.42 -3.34 -7.78
CA ALA A 37 -4.70 -3.91 -8.20
C ALA A 37 -5.33 -3.11 -9.35
N TYR A 38 -5.26 -1.79 -9.30
CA TYR A 38 -5.76 -0.90 -10.35
C TYR A 38 -5.07 -1.15 -11.69
N ASP A 39 -3.76 -1.30 -11.70
CA ASP A 39 -2.99 -1.55 -12.94
C ASP A 39 -3.30 -2.93 -13.56
N ILE A 40 -3.59 -3.94 -12.74
CA ILE A 40 -3.85 -5.30 -13.20
C ILE A 40 -5.30 -5.48 -13.64
N ALA A 41 -6.24 -5.02 -12.82
CA ALA A 41 -7.66 -5.33 -13.00
C ALA A 41 -8.44 -4.24 -13.74
N GLN A 42 -7.86 -3.05 -13.92
CA GLN A 42 -8.52 -1.86 -14.50
C GLN A 42 -9.92 -1.58 -13.89
N VAL A 43 -10.12 -1.98 -12.65
CA VAL A 43 -11.38 -1.80 -11.92
C VAL A 43 -11.51 -0.33 -11.50
N HIS A 44 -12.73 0.12 -11.32
CA HIS A 44 -13.05 1.49 -10.95
C HIS A 44 -12.24 1.91 -9.70
N ARG A 45 -11.32 2.87 -9.86
CA ARG A 45 -10.35 3.32 -8.83
C ARG A 45 -11.01 3.67 -7.50
N GLN A 46 -12.18 4.28 -7.55
CA GLN A 46 -12.94 4.70 -6.36
C GLN A 46 -13.41 3.50 -5.52
N LEU A 47 -13.86 2.42 -6.18
CA LEU A 47 -14.32 1.21 -5.48
C LEU A 47 -13.20 0.54 -4.68
N HIS A 48 -11.98 0.47 -5.22
CA HIS A 48 -10.85 -0.08 -4.48
C HIS A 48 -10.48 0.74 -3.26
N PHE A 49 -10.50 2.07 -3.40
CA PHE A 49 -10.19 2.96 -2.30
C PHE A 49 -11.25 2.87 -1.19
N GLU A 50 -12.52 2.94 -1.55
CA GLU A 50 -13.64 2.81 -0.63
C GLU A 50 -13.63 1.47 0.10
N HIS A 51 -13.35 0.39 -0.62
CA HIS A 51 -13.28 -0.95 -0.02
C HIS A 51 -12.24 -1.07 1.09
N ILE A 52 -11.09 -0.39 0.96
CA ILE A 52 -10.00 -0.49 1.93
C ILE A 52 -10.10 0.55 3.05
N PHE A 53 -10.48 1.77 2.72
CA PHE A 53 -10.45 2.90 3.67
C PHE A 53 -11.80 3.25 4.26
N SER A 54 -12.90 2.94 3.56
CA SER A 54 -14.26 3.29 3.99
C SER A 54 -15.09 2.07 4.37
N ARG A 55 -14.49 0.88 4.42
CA ARG A 55 -15.20 -0.34 4.82
C ARG A 55 -15.66 -0.21 6.27
N VAL A 56 -16.96 -0.05 6.45
CA VAL A 56 -17.60 -0.15 7.75
C VAL A 56 -17.72 -1.63 8.08
N PHE A 57 -16.92 -2.09 9.03
CA PHE A 57 -17.16 -3.40 9.63
C PHE A 57 -18.44 -3.26 10.46
N ALA A 58 -19.41 -4.16 10.26
CA ALA A 58 -20.65 -4.16 11.02
C ALA A 58 -20.33 -4.08 12.51
N ASP A 59 -20.90 -3.07 13.17
CA ASP A 59 -20.67 -2.78 14.58
C ASP A 59 -21.10 -4.00 15.41
N GLU A 60 -20.41 -4.25 16.52
CA GLU A 60 -20.61 -5.43 17.39
C GLU A 60 -22.02 -5.57 17.96
N HIS A 61 -22.91 -4.62 17.64
CA HIS A 61 -24.27 -4.52 18.20
C HIS A 61 -25.42 -4.80 17.22
N THR A 62 -25.15 -5.16 15.97
CA THR A 62 -26.22 -5.62 15.10
C THR A 62 -26.34 -7.12 15.18
N ASP A 63 -27.36 -7.59 15.92
CA ASP A 63 -27.80 -8.99 15.98
C ASP A 63 -28.36 -9.52 14.64
N GLU A 64 -28.03 -8.91 13.52
CA GLU A 64 -28.41 -9.44 12.21
C GLU A 64 -27.54 -10.67 11.90
N PRO A 65 -28.17 -11.81 11.64
CA PRO A 65 -27.45 -13.03 11.31
C PRO A 65 -26.67 -12.81 10.01
N VAL A 66 -25.34 -12.81 10.10
CA VAL A 66 -24.46 -12.84 8.93
C VAL A 66 -24.94 -13.97 8.03
N GLN A 67 -25.38 -13.65 6.81
CA GLN A 67 -25.79 -14.67 5.83
C GLN A 67 -24.60 -15.62 5.64
N ARG A 68 -24.76 -16.85 6.09
CA ARG A 68 -23.75 -17.89 5.92
C ARG A 68 -23.54 -18.11 4.43
N PRO A 69 -22.29 -18.17 3.94
CA PRO A 69 -22.07 -18.52 2.55
C PRO A 69 -22.73 -19.86 2.25
N SER A 70 -23.44 -19.96 1.15
CA SER A 70 -24.21 -21.15 0.74
C SER A 70 -23.32 -22.37 0.40
N ARG A 71 -21.99 -22.23 0.48
CA ARG A 71 -21.00 -23.28 0.21
C ARG A 71 -19.98 -23.38 1.34
N LEU A 72 -19.41 -24.57 1.50
CA LEU A 72 -18.24 -24.77 2.34
C LEU A 72 -17.05 -24.03 1.73
N LEU A 73 -16.44 -23.13 2.51
CA LEU A 73 -15.24 -22.40 2.12
C LEU A 73 -14.03 -23.34 2.17
N ARG A 74 -13.10 -23.16 1.25
CA ARG A 74 -11.81 -23.87 1.28
C ARG A 74 -10.93 -23.31 2.40
N PRO A 75 -9.94 -24.08 2.90
CA PRO A 75 -9.02 -23.58 3.93
C PRO A 75 -8.31 -22.27 3.54
N GLU A 76 -7.98 -22.09 2.25
CA GLU A 76 -7.37 -20.87 1.74
C GLU A 76 -8.33 -19.67 1.79
N GLU A 77 -9.60 -19.87 1.45
CA GLU A 77 -10.65 -18.84 1.51
C GLU A 77 -10.94 -18.45 2.97
N ILE A 78 -10.83 -19.41 3.89
CA ILE A 78 -10.96 -19.16 5.34
C ILE A 78 -9.78 -18.33 5.84
N ALA A 79 -8.54 -18.69 5.45
CA ALA A 79 -7.34 -17.95 5.81
C ALA A 79 -7.38 -16.50 5.27
N GLU A 80 -7.91 -16.30 4.08
CA GLU A 80 -8.10 -14.98 3.47
C GLU A 80 -9.13 -14.14 4.25
N LEU A 81 -10.27 -14.72 4.61
CA LEU A 81 -11.28 -14.09 5.46
C LEU A 81 -10.76 -13.79 6.88
N GLU A 82 -9.93 -14.66 7.43
CA GLU A 82 -9.30 -14.45 8.73
C GLU A 82 -8.19 -13.40 8.72
N SER A 83 -7.59 -13.12 7.55
CA SER A 83 -6.58 -12.07 7.41
C SER A 83 -7.17 -10.65 7.41
N ASP A 84 -8.47 -10.53 7.27
CA ASP A 84 -9.19 -9.25 7.15
C ASP A 84 -9.39 -8.61 8.54
N ILE A 85 -8.28 -8.15 9.11
CA ILE A 85 -8.29 -7.46 10.40
C ILE A 85 -8.82 -6.04 10.19
N PRO A 86 -9.87 -5.60 10.93
CA PRO A 86 -10.38 -4.23 10.86
C PRO A 86 -9.30 -3.21 11.18
N ILE A 87 -9.15 -2.20 10.33
CA ILE A 87 -8.23 -1.09 10.54
C ILE A 87 -9.04 0.14 10.93
N ARG A 88 -8.74 0.70 12.11
CA ARG A 88 -9.31 1.99 12.53
C ARG A 88 -8.45 3.11 11.97
N TRP A 89 -8.96 3.78 10.96
CA TRP A 89 -8.27 4.87 10.31
C TRP A 89 -8.53 6.20 11.01
N ARG A 90 -7.48 7.00 11.18
CA ARG A 90 -7.62 8.42 11.53
C ARG A 90 -7.93 9.19 10.26
N GLN A 91 -8.77 10.23 10.37
CA GLN A 91 -9.16 11.04 9.21
C GLN A 91 -7.95 11.59 8.43
N ASN A 92 -6.88 11.98 9.13
CA ASN A 92 -5.66 12.47 8.49
C ASN A 92 -4.93 11.40 7.67
N ASP A 93 -5.00 10.13 8.08
CA ASP A 93 -4.37 9.03 7.34
C ASP A 93 -5.19 8.69 6.09
N VAL A 94 -6.51 8.76 6.17
CA VAL A 94 -7.41 8.58 5.01
C VAL A 94 -7.21 9.71 4.00
N THR A 95 -7.19 10.95 4.46
CA THR A 95 -6.95 12.14 3.60
C THR A 95 -5.59 12.05 2.92
N TYR A 96 -4.55 11.66 3.65
CA TYR A 96 -3.22 11.43 3.10
C TYR A 96 -3.23 10.31 2.04
N ALA A 97 -3.85 9.17 2.35
CA ALA A 97 -3.92 8.03 1.43
C ALA A 97 -4.64 8.39 0.12
N TYR A 98 -5.77 9.08 0.22
CA TYR A 98 -6.53 9.53 -0.95
C TYR A 98 -5.70 10.49 -1.81
N ARG A 99 -5.08 11.49 -1.19
CA ARG A 99 -4.20 12.43 -1.88
C ARG A 99 -3.03 11.72 -2.55
N LEU A 100 -2.34 10.80 -1.82
CA LEU A 100 -1.21 10.05 -2.37
C LEU A 100 -1.63 9.23 -3.58
N PHE A 101 -2.77 8.55 -3.51
CA PHE A 101 -3.28 7.76 -4.62
C PHE A 101 -3.54 8.61 -5.88
N GLU A 102 -4.25 9.74 -5.73
CA GLU A 102 -4.54 10.64 -6.86
C GLU A 102 -3.27 11.29 -7.43
N GLU A 103 -2.33 11.71 -6.57
CA GLU A 103 -1.08 12.32 -7.01
C GLU A 103 -0.17 11.31 -7.73
N VAL A 104 -0.12 10.04 -7.30
CA VAL A 104 0.63 9.00 -8.03
C VAL A 104 0.06 8.78 -9.43
N LEU A 105 -1.26 8.75 -9.58
CA LEU A 105 -1.89 8.61 -10.88
C LEU A 105 -1.64 9.83 -11.78
N SER A 106 -1.71 11.03 -11.22
CA SER A 106 -1.50 12.30 -11.95
C SER A 106 -0.05 12.49 -12.40
N HIS A 107 0.92 12.06 -11.58
CA HIS A 107 2.34 12.23 -11.85
C HIS A 107 3.02 10.97 -12.40
N ARG A 108 2.24 10.00 -12.86
CA ARG A 108 2.74 8.70 -13.30
C ARG A 108 3.86 8.80 -14.34
N SER A 109 3.65 9.58 -15.41
CA SER A 109 4.64 9.77 -16.47
C SER A 109 5.91 10.47 -15.95
N THR A 110 5.76 11.49 -15.12
CA THR A 110 6.90 12.18 -14.52
C THR A 110 7.72 11.25 -13.63
N CYS A 111 7.05 10.43 -12.82
CA CYS A 111 7.74 9.43 -12.00
C CYS A 111 8.47 8.40 -12.87
N ASP A 112 7.84 7.92 -13.94
CA ASP A 112 8.44 6.96 -14.87
C ASP A 112 9.67 7.52 -15.56
N GLU A 113 9.64 8.80 -16.00
CA GLU A 113 10.78 9.51 -16.58
C GLU A 113 11.96 9.59 -15.59
N HIS A 114 11.70 9.85 -14.32
CA HIS A 114 12.75 9.85 -13.29
C HIS A 114 13.33 8.46 -13.07
N ILE A 115 12.49 7.43 -13.01
CA ILE A 115 12.93 6.05 -12.86
C ILE A 115 13.80 5.64 -14.05
N GLU A 116 13.34 5.89 -15.28
CA GLU A 116 14.04 5.53 -16.51
C GLU A 116 15.40 6.23 -16.62
N ARG A 117 15.47 7.52 -16.28
CA ARG A 117 16.72 8.30 -16.28
C ARG A 117 17.80 7.71 -15.38
N HIS A 118 17.43 7.14 -14.26
CA HIS A 118 18.37 6.62 -13.27
C HIS A 118 18.52 5.09 -13.29
N ALA A 119 17.66 4.39 -14.04
CA ALA A 119 17.73 2.94 -14.22
C ALA A 119 18.79 2.55 -15.26
N LEU A 120 20.04 3.04 -15.08
CA LEU A 120 21.14 2.76 -15.99
C LEU A 120 21.30 1.26 -16.22
N ASN A 121 21.36 0.84 -17.49
CA ASN A 121 21.47 -0.56 -17.93
C ASN A 121 20.20 -1.43 -17.72
N TRP A 122 19.06 -0.83 -17.43
CA TRP A 122 17.78 -1.52 -17.36
C TRP A 122 16.77 -0.87 -18.31
N GLU A 123 16.13 -1.67 -19.14
CA GLU A 123 14.94 -1.25 -19.88
C GLU A 123 13.78 -1.07 -18.90
N PHE A 124 13.06 0.04 -18.98
CA PHE A 124 11.99 0.38 -18.05
C PHE A 124 10.93 -0.74 -17.93
N GLU A 125 10.57 -1.37 -19.03
CA GLU A 125 9.59 -2.45 -19.10
C GLU A 125 10.04 -3.71 -18.34
N ARG A 126 11.34 -3.89 -18.17
CA ARG A 126 11.92 -5.03 -17.45
C ARG A 126 12.01 -4.82 -15.94
N ILE A 127 11.78 -3.61 -15.47
CA ILE A 127 11.69 -3.35 -14.03
C ILE A 127 10.40 -3.98 -13.52
N ALA A 128 10.50 -4.74 -12.44
CA ALA A 128 9.35 -5.42 -11.84
C ALA A 128 8.22 -4.42 -11.55
N HIS A 129 6.97 -4.82 -11.85
CA HIS A 129 5.80 -3.96 -11.67
C HIS A 129 5.68 -3.41 -10.24
N LEU A 130 5.93 -4.26 -9.24
CA LEU A 130 5.90 -3.87 -7.83
C LEU A 130 6.96 -2.81 -7.51
N ASP A 131 8.18 -2.98 -8.04
CA ASP A 131 9.28 -2.04 -7.83
C ASP A 131 8.96 -0.67 -8.42
N ARG A 132 8.36 -0.63 -9.63
CA ARG A 132 7.89 0.62 -10.24
C ARG A 132 6.85 1.33 -9.39
N GLN A 133 5.86 0.60 -8.85
CA GLN A 133 4.85 1.20 -8.00
C GLN A 133 5.43 1.75 -6.69
N ILE A 134 6.37 1.02 -6.08
CA ILE A 134 7.07 1.49 -4.87
C ILE A 134 7.82 2.81 -5.16
N MET A 135 8.57 2.86 -6.26
CA MET A 135 9.33 4.05 -6.64
C MET A 135 8.41 5.22 -6.99
N ARG A 136 7.29 4.99 -7.71
CA ARG A 136 6.29 6.04 -8.02
C ARG A 136 5.73 6.68 -6.76
N ILE A 137 5.40 5.89 -5.74
CA ILE A 137 4.91 6.39 -4.45
C ILE A 137 5.96 7.33 -3.82
N ALA A 138 7.20 6.89 -3.70
CA ALA A 138 8.25 7.67 -3.07
C ALA A 138 8.57 8.97 -3.83
N ILE A 139 8.66 8.90 -5.17
CA ILE A 139 8.92 10.07 -6.02
C ILE A 139 7.74 11.06 -5.92
N THR A 140 6.51 10.57 -5.94
CA THR A 140 5.33 11.42 -5.75
C THR A 140 5.34 12.12 -4.38
N GLU A 141 5.75 11.45 -3.31
CA GLU A 141 5.91 12.11 -2.01
C GLU A 141 6.97 13.20 -2.05
N MET A 142 8.09 12.98 -2.73
CA MET A 142 9.14 14.00 -2.88
C MET A 142 8.64 15.23 -3.65
N LEU A 143 7.82 15.02 -4.68
CA LEU A 143 7.30 16.09 -5.54
C LEU A 143 6.13 16.86 -4.90
N CYS A 144 5.24 16.18 -4.18
CA CYS A 144 3.93 16.73 -3.83
C CYS A 144 3.69 16.91 -2.31
N PHE A 145 4.48 16.27 -1.44
CA PHE A 145 4.21 16.26 0.01
C PHE A 145 5.29 16.99 0.80
N ALA A 146 5.13 18.30 0.93
CA ALA A 146 6.08 19.15 1.66
C ALA A 146 6.23 18.80 3.15
N ASP A 147 5.31 18.12 3.77
CA ASP A 147 5.33 17.69 5.18
C ASP A 147 6.06 16.35 5.41
N ILE A 148 6.47 15.63 4.35
CA ILE A 148 7.16 14.35 4.45
C ILE A 148 8.66 14.53 4.11
N PRO A 149 9.59 14.31 5.04
CA PRO A 149 11.01 14.35 4.74
C PRO A 149 11.42 13.31 3.69
N ILE A 150 12.30 13.68 2.75
CA ILE A 150 12.76 12.79 1.67
C ILE A 150 13.29 11.46 2.20
N LYS A 151 14.10 11.49 3.28
CA LYS A 151 14.61 10.28 3.92
C LYS A 151 13.48 9.35 4.41
N VAL A 152 12.36 9.92 4.84
CA VAL A 152 11.19 9.13 5.24
C VAL A 152 10.57 8.46 4.03
N SER A 153 10.36 9.16 2.91
CA SER A 153 9.81 8.58 1.69
C SER A 153 10.70 7.45 1.17
N ILE A 154 12.02 7.63 1.16
CA ILE A 154 12.97 6.57 0.76
C ILE A 154 12.89 5.37 1.71
N ASN A 155 12.99 5.60 3.02
CA ASN A 155 12.96 4.51 3.99
C ASN A 155 11.65 3.70 3.95
N GLU A 156 10.51 4.36 3.81
CA GLU A 156 9.21 3.70 3.70
C GLU A 156 9.07 2.92 2.39
N ALA A 157 9.64 3.42 1.28
CA ALA A 157 9.73 2.67 0.03
C ALA A 157 10.59 1.40 0.18
N LEU A 158 11.71 1.50 0.88
CA LEU A 158 12.58 0.35 1.15
C LEU A 158 11.92 -0.69 2.07
N GLU A 159 11.10 -0.25 3.03
CA GLU A 159 10.31 -1.18 3.84
C GLU A 159 9.23 -1.90 3.01
N LEU A 160 8.57 -1.21 2.06
CA LEU A 160 7.69 -1.86 1.10
C LEU A 160 8.44 -2.86 0.22
N ALA A 161 9.64 -2.48 -0.28
CA ALA A 161 10.47 -3.37 -1.09
C ALA A 161 10.87 -4.65 -0.35
N LYS A 162 11.26 -4.56 0.92
CA LYS A 162 11.56 -5.73 1.76
C LYS A 162 10.37 -6.68 1.90
N ARG A 163 9.15 -6.15 1.92
CA ARG A 163 7.94 -6.93 2.15
C ARG A 163 7.37 -7.54 0.87
N TYR A 164 7.46 -6.82 -0.25
CA TYR A 164 6.75 -7.14 -1.48
C TYR A 164 7.65 -7.46 -2.67
N SER A 165 8.94 -7.25 -2.55
CA SER A 165 9.89 -7.48 -3.64
C SER A 165 11.06 -8.36 -3.23
N THR A 166 12.11 -8.39 -4.05
CA THR A 166 13.30 -9.21 -3.81
C THR A 166 14.37 -8.44 -3.05
N GLU A 167 15.29 -9.17 -2.40
CA GLU A 167 16.44 -8.55 -1.74
C GLU A 167 17.30 -7.69 -2.70
N LYS A 168 17.42 -8.11 -3.96
CA LYS A 168 18.13 -7.34 -5.00
C LYS A 168 17.40 -6.04 -5.35
N SER A 169 16.08 -6.04 -5.32
CA SER A 169 15.26 -4.86 -5.59
C SER A 169 15.48 -3.77 -4.56
N HIS A 170 15.75 -4.11 -3.30
CA HIS A 170 16.01 -3.13 -2.25
C HIS A 170 17.18 -2.19 -2.60
N ALA A 171 18.33 -2.75 -3.00
CA ALA A 171 19.50 -1.93 -3.38
C ALA A 171 19.24 -1.12 -4.67
N PHE A 172 18.53 -1.72 -5.65
CA PHE A 172 18.16 -1.07 -6.90
C PHE A 172 17.23 0.13 -6.66
N ILE A 173 16.15 -0.07 -5.89
CA ILE A 173 15.19 1.00 -5.55
C ILE A 173 15.91 2.11 -4.79
N ASN A 174 16.75 1.78 -3.80
CA ASN A 174 17.51 2.78 -3.05
C ASN A 174 18.37 3.66 -3.97
N GLY A 175 19.14 3.04 -4.88
CA GLY A 175 19.99 3.77 -5.81
C GLY A 175 19.22 4.73 -6.72
N ILE A 176 18.07 4.31 -7.25
CA ILE A 176 17.22 5.16 -8.10
C ILE A 176 16.60 6.31 -7.29
N LEU A 177 16.09 6.03 -6.10
CA LEU A 177 15.44 7.05 -5.27
C LEU A 177 16.43 8.09 -4.75
N ASP A 178 17.66 7.69 -4.37
CA ASP A 178 18.72 8.61 -3.96
C ASP A 178 19.13 9.53 -5.12
N ALA A 179 19.35 8.97 -6.32
CA ALA A 179 19.69 9.74 -7.50
C ALA A 179 18.54 10.70 -7.91
N THR A 180 17.30 10.23 -7.87
CA THR A 180 16.12 11.07 -8.14
C THR A 180 16.00 12.21 -7.13
N ALA A 181 16.18 11.94 -5.83
CA ALA A 181 16.14 12.96 -4.78
C ALA A 181 17.22 14.05 -5.00
N HIS A 182 18.43 13.65 -5.43
CA HIS A 182 19.50 14.57 -5.76
C HIS A 182 19.13 15.47 -6.94
N ASP A 183 18.62 14.89 -8.03
CA ASP A 183 18.20 15.65 -9.22
C ASP A 183 17.07 16.63 -8.91
N LEU A 184 16.04 16.17 -8.18
CA LEU A 184 14.92 17.02 -7.78
C LEU A 184 15.36 18.17 -6.88
N SER A 185 16.35 17.94 -6.02
CA SER A 185 16.94 18.98 -5.20
C SER A 185 17.68 20.03 -6.03
N THR A 186 18.50 19.56 -6.96
CA THR A 186 19.34 20.43 -7.80
C THR A 186 18.49 21.29 -8.77
N SER A 187 17.39 20.72 -9.27
CA SER A 187 16.45 21.43 -10.15
C SER A 187 15.47 22.33 -9.40
N GLY A 188 15.41 22.27 -8.07
CA GLY A 188 14.44 23.00 -7.27
C GLY A 188 12.99 22.48 -7.41
N ALA A 189 12.81 21.28 -7.96
CA ALA A 189 11.50 20.65 -8.18
C ALA A 189 10.96 19.91 -6.96
N LEU A 190 11.75 19.81 -5.88
CA LEU A 190 11.26 19.26 -4.61
C LEU A 190 10.16 20.12 -4.02
N ALA A 191 9.15 19.47 -3.45
CA ALA A 191 8.18 20.18 -2.61
C ALA A 191 8.86 20.88 -1.40
N LYS A 192 10.12 20.49 -1.09
CA LYS A 192 10.98 21.05 -0.03
C LYS A 192 12.44 21.20 -0.44
N PRO A 193 13.18 22.20 0.13
CA PRO A 193 14.63 22.18 0.13
C PRO A 193 15.17 20.94 0.89
N LEU A 194 16.31 20.41 0.44
CA LEU A 194 17.06 19.36 1.17
C LEU A 194 17.76 19.94 2.43
N ASP A 195 17.02 20.53 3.35
CA ASP A 195 17.58 20.85 4.64
C ASP A 195 17.86 19.54 5.38
N HIS A 196 19.15 19.25 5.60
CA HIS A 196 19.73 18.15 6.40
C HIS A 196 20.17 16.86 5.67
N LEU A 197 20.81 16.97 4.54
CA LEU A 197 21.88 16.04 4.21
C LEU A 197 23.21 16.60 4.80
N SER A 198 23.36 16.56 6.10
CA SER A 198 24.71 16.72 6.69
C SER A 198 25.51 15.51 6.27
N PRO A 199 26.71 15.68 5.67
CA PRO A 199 27.60 14.55 5.44
C PRO A 199 27.96 13.96 6.81
N SER A 200 27.66 12.69 7.00
CA SER A 200 28.19 11.94 8.13
C SER A 200 29.71 11.94 8.02
N ALA A 201 30.34 12.62 8.96
CA ALA A 201 31.75 12.57 9.21
C ALA A 201 32.21 11.13 9.60
#